data_1f0efcd300f9013507b63692f6389010
#
_entry.id   1f0efcd300f9013507b63692f6389010
#
_cell.length_a   1.000
_cell.length_b   1.000
_cell.length_c   1.000
_cell.angle_alpha   90.00
_cell.angle_beta   90.00
_cell.angle_gamma   90.00
#
_symmetry.space_group_name_H-M   'P 1'
#
loop_
_entity.id
_entity.type
_entity.pdbx_description
1 polymer ?
#
loop_
_entity_poly.entity_id
_entity_poly.type
_entity_poly.pdbx_seq_one_letter_code
_entity_poly.pdbx_strand_id
1 'polypeptide(L)'
;MLMRNKVLLLGLALLFAGISVKAQRSIRIGYIDMDYILENVPEYKEAQGQLDNRVNEWKNEIDSKLAEVEQMQKTLDNERVLLTQELIEEREDEIAFLKNEIQDYQQKRFGPQGDLMIQRSNLVKPVQDQVFNAVQEISKNRQYDFVFDKSADLVMLYASERHDISDQVLLSINRASKRKQVN
;
A
#
# COMPACT_ATOMS: atom_id res chain seq x y z
N MET A 1 79.45 11.13 -1.02
CA MET A 1 78.34 10.75 -1.97
C MET A 1 77.26 9.99 -1.29
N LEU A 2 77.53 9.08 -0.37
CA LEU A 2 76.54 8.24 0.30
C LEU A 2 75.49 8.98 1.18
N MET A 3 75.86 10.05 1.86
CA MET A 3 75.00 10.84 2.72
C MET A 3 73.90 11.62 1.92
N ARG A 4 74.28 12.15 0.76
CA ARG A 4 73.40 12.93 -0.11
C ARG A 4 72.31 12.08 -0.68
N ASN A 5 72.52 10.81 -0.99
CA ASN A 5 71.52 9.87 -1.48
C ASN A 5 70.54 9.39 -0.36
N LYS A 6 71.06 9.30 0.90
CA LYS A 6 70.17 8.93 2.05
C LYS A 6 69.21 10.06 2.40
N VAL A 7 69.66 11.31 2.30
CA VAL A 7 68.81 12.50 2.53
C VAL A 7 67.69 12.60 1.42
N LEU A 8 68.07 12.31 0.17
CA LEU A 8 67.18 12.32 -0.96
C LEU A 8 66.08 11.20 -0.82
N LEU A 9 66.46 10.01 -0.38
CA LEU A 9 65.50 8.89 -0.13
C LEU A 9 64.59 9.19 1.06
N LEU A 10 65.09 9.84 2.12
CA LEU A 10 64.27 10.23 3.27
C LEU A 10 63.28 11.33 2.88
N GLY A 11 63.64 12.28 2.04
CA GLY A 11 62.79 13.33 1.52
C GLY A 11 61.67 12.76 0.62
N LEU A 12 62.01 11.76 -0.22
CA LEU A 12 61.04 11.09 -1.08
C LEU A 12 60.05 10.24 -0.27
N ALA A 13 60.47 9.56 0.79
CA ALA A 13 59.65 8.80 1.69
C ALA A 13 58.65 9.70 2.47
N LEU A 14 59.08 10.89 2.88
CA LEU A 14 58.22 11.88 3.55
C LEU A 14 57.16 12.48 2.61
N LEU A 15 57.44 12.61 1.32
CA LEU A 15 56.49 13.07 0.29
C LEU A 15 55.35 12.04 0.06
N PHE A 16 55.64 10.74 0.17
CA PHE A 16 54.60 9.68 0.03
C PHE A 16 53.79 9.46 1.30
N ALA A 17 54.24 9.84 2.47
CA ALA A 17 53.51 9.67 3.74
C ALA A 17 52.33 10.65 3.92
N GLY A 18 52.22 11.69 3.07
CA GLY A 18 51.19 12.74 3.18
C GLY A 18 49.89 12.52 2.41
N ILE A 19 49.78 11.48 1.56
CA ILE A 19 48.60 11.26 0.76
C ILE A 19 47.64 10.30 1.50
N SER A 20 47.04 10.76 2.61
CA SER A 20 45.85 10.14 3.16
C SER A 20 44.66 10.44 2.22
N VAL A 21 44.51 9.65 1.17
CA VAL A 21 43.27 9.65 0.36
C VAL A 21 42.15 9.24 1.27
N LYS A 22 41.43 10.20 1.80
CA LYS A 22 40.13 9.92 2.41
C LYS A 22 39.25 9.36 1.28
N ALA A 23 39.04 8.04 1.26
CA ALA A 23 38.12 7.42 0.40
C ALA A 23 36.72 8.05 0.70
N GLN A 24 36.29 8.95 -0.16
CA GLN A 24 34.93 9.49 -0.06
C GLN A 24 33.97 8.31 -0.19
N ARG A 25 33.22 8.02 0.88
CA ARG A 25 32.19 7.03 0.84
C ARG A 25 31.19 7.47 -0.21
N SER A 26 31.09 6.72 -1.31
CA SER A 26 30.11 6.99 -2.34
C SER A 26 28.70 6.79 -1.77
N ILE A 27 27.80 7.74 -2.03
CA ILE A 27 26.39 7.63 -1.67
C ILE A 27 25.81 6.39 -2.39
N ARG A 28 25.17 5.52 -1.63
CA ARG A 28 24.56 4.31 -2.14
C ARG A 28 23.04 4.48 -2.17
N ILE A 29 22.50 4.47 -3.38
CA ILE A 29 21.06 4.64 -3.64
C ILE A 29 20.48 3.33 -4.15
N GLY A 30 19.32 2.95 -3.63
CA GLY A 30 18.48 1.87 -4.14
C GLY A 30 17.06 2.36 -4.40
N TYR A 31 16.27 1.54 -5.06
CA TYR A 31 14.83 1.74 -5.16
C TYR A 31 14.08 0.41 -5.05
N ILE A 32 12.82 0.52 -4.71
CA ILE A 32 11.86 -0.58 -4.70
C ILE A 32 10.67 -0.24 -5.58
N ASP A 33 9.92 -1.25 -5.95
CA ASP A 33 8.57 -1.18 -6.47
C ASP A 33 7.63 -1.76 -5.41
N MET A 34 6.95 -0.89 -4.67
CA MET A 34 6.05 -1.32 -3.61
C MET A 34 4.89 -2.15 -4.17
N ASP A 35 4.32 -1.77 -5.32
CA ASP A 35 3.21 -2.48 -5.94
C ASP A 35 3.63 -3.89 -6.35
N TYR A 36 4.79 -4.02 -7.02
CA TYR A 36 5.36 -5.33 -7.35
C TYR A 36 5.58 -6.21 -6.12
N ILE A 37 6.13 -5.64 -5.04
CA ILE A 37 6.38 -6.38 -3.81
C ILE A 37 5.06 -6.87 -3.21
N LEU A 38 4.09 -5.95 -3.03
CA LEU A 38 2.79 -6.27 -2.43
C LEU A 38 2.05 -7.34 -3.23
N GLU A 39 2.01 -7.23 -4.56
CA GLU A 39 1.38 -8.22 -5.43
C GLU A 39 2.01 -9.62 -5.34
N ASN A 40 3.24 -9.73 -4.87
CA ASN A 40 3.95 -10.99 -4.70
C ASN A 40 4.04 -11.48 -3.23
N VAL A 41 3.40 -10.77 -2.29
CA VAL A 41 3.26 -11.21 -0.89
C VAL A 41 1.93 -11.95 -0.72
N PRO A 42 1.94 -13.25 -0.30
CA PRO A 42 0.71 -14.04 -0.14
C PRO A 42 -0.30 -13.41 0.81
N GLU A 43 0.15 -12.84 1.92
CA GLU A 43 -0.68 -12.17 2.92
C GLU A 43 -1.42 -10.95 2.34
N TYR A 44 -0.82 -10.27 1.37
CA TYR A 44 -1.48 -9.16 0.66
C TYR A 44 -2.61 -9.65 -0.25
N LYS A 45 -2.38 -10.75 -0.99
CA LYS A 45 -3.42 -11.37 -1.84
C LYS A 45 -4.60 -11.85 -1.02
N GLU A 46 -4.33 -12.44 0.14
CA GLU A 46 -5.37 -12.86 1.07
C GLU A 46 -6.16 -11.65 1.60
N ALA A 47 -5.47 -10.60 2.01
CA ALA A 47 -6.08 -9.36 2.49
C ALA A 47 -6.97 -8.70 1.40
N GLN A 48 -6.49 -8.66 0.15
CA GLN A 48 -7.29 -8.17 -0.98
C GLN A 48 -8.52 -9.04 -1.22
N GLY A 49 -8.38 -10.37 -1.21
CA GLY A 49 -9.52 -11.27 -1.36
C GLY A 49 -10.58 -11.09 -0.26
N GLN A 50 -10.17 -10.89 0.98
CA GLN A 50 -11.09 -10.59 2.09
C GLN A 50 -11.81 -9.25 1.88
N LEU A 51 -11.10 -8.22 1.41
CA LEU A 51 -11.67 -6.92 1.11
C LEU A 51 -12.68 -6.99 -0.03
N ASP A 52 -12.34 -7.68 -1.13
CA ASP A 52 -13.22 -7.86 -2.28
C ASP A 52 -14.49 -8.62 -1.91
N ASN A 53 -14.39 -9.66 -1.09
CA ASN A 53 -15.55 -10.38 -0.58
C ASN A 53 -16.46 -9.44 0.24
N ARG A 54 -15.90 -8.63 1.10
CA ARG A 54 -16.66 -7.66 1.91
C ARG A 54 -17.36 -6.61 1.05
N VAL A 55 -16.66 -6.10 0.03
CA VAL A 55 -17.23 -5.15 -0.94
C VAL A 55 -18.39 -5.77 -1.70
N ASN A 56 -18.27 -7.03 -2.13
CA ASN A 56 -19.32 -7.75 -2.82
C ASN A 56 -20.53 -8.00 -1.92
N GLU A 57 -20.32 -8.36 -0.63
CA GLU A 57 -21.41 -8.48 0.35
C GLU A 57 -22.20 -7.18 0.48
N TRP A 58 -21.51 -6.04 0.65
CA TRP A 58 -22.19 -4.74 0.76
C TRP A 58 -22.91 -4.32 -0.52
N LYS A 59 -22.33 -4.58 -1.69
CA LYS A 59 -23.00 -4.32 -2.97
C LYS A 59 -24.28 -5.14 -3.12
N ASN A 60 -24.21 -6.44 -2.83
CA ASN A 60 -25.37 -7.33 -2.90
C ASN A 60 -26.49 -6.88 -1.93
N GLU A 61 -26.13 -6.38 -0.74
CA GLU A 61 -27.10 -5.85 0.21
C GLU A 61 -27.77 -4.57 -0.32
N ILE A 62 -27.00 -3.67 -0.92
CA ILE A 62 -27.52 -2.45 -1.57
C ILE A 62 -28.45 -2.83 -2.72
N ASP A 63 -28.03 -3.74 -3.60
CA ASP A 63 -28.80 -4.17 -4.75
C ASP A 63 -30.14 -4.82 -4.32
N SER A 64 -30.11 -5.62 -3.25
CA SER A 64 -31.33 -6.22 -2.68
C SER A 64 -32.30 -5.15 -2.15
N LYS A 65 -31.81 -4.17 -1.41
CA LYS A 65 -32.63 -3.05 -0.90
C LYS A 65 -33.18 -2.18 -2.03
N LEU A 66 -32.39 -1.92 -3.08
CA LEU A 66 -32.86 -1.18 -4.26
C LEU A 66 -33.97 -1.93 -5.01
N ALA A 67 -33.82 -3.25 -5.14
CA ALA A 67 -34.85 -4.07 -5.76
C ALA A 67 -36.16 -4.07 -4.93
N GLU A 68 -36.09 -4.07 -3.60
CA GLU A 68 -37.24 -3.93 -2.70
C GLU A 68 -37.93 -2.57 -2.91
N VAL A 69 -37.18 -1.46 -2.93
CA VAL A 69 -37.72 -0.13 -3.20
C VAL A 69 -38.41 -0.06 -4.56
N GLU A 70 -37.77 -0.64 -5.60
CA GLU A 70 -38.39 -0.70 -6.95
C GLU A 70 -39.71 -1.48 -6.96
N GLN A 71 -39.75 -2.60 -6.24
CA GLN A 71 -40.98 -3.39 -6.13
C GLN A 71 -42.07 -2.62 -5.39
N MET A 72 -41.72 -1.93 -4.29
CA MET A 72 -42.69 -1.11 -3.54
C MET A 72 -43.23 0.03 -4.42
N GLN A 73 -42.38 0.69 -5.18
CA GLN A 73 -42.80 1.75 -6.11
C GLN A 73 -43.76 1.22 -7.18
N LYS A 74 -43.45 0.09 -7.81
CA LYS A 74 -44.33 -0.56 -8.80
C LYS A 74 -45.67 -0.95 -8.19
N THR A 75 -45.69 -1.47 -6.97
CA THR A 75 -46.89 -1.83 -6.27
C THR A 75 -47.76 -0.61 -6.00
N LEU A 76 -47.17 0.46 -5.48
CA LEU A 76 -47.84 1.73 -5.25
C LEU A 76 -48.42 2.31 -6.55
N ASP A 77 -47.68 2.31 -7.64
CA ASP A 77 -48.15 2.82 -8.94
C ASP A 77 -49.35 2.04 -9.48
N ASN A 78 -49.36 0.71 -9.31
CA ASN A 78 -50.45 -0.15 -9.75
C ASN A 78 -51.70 -0.01 -8.87
N GLU A 79 -51.54 0.21 -7.58
CA GLU A 79 -52.62 0.25 -6.60
C GLU A 79 -53.16 1.69 -6.35
N ARG A 80 -52.46 2.71 -6.84
CA ARG A 80 -52.72 4.13 -6.55
C ARG A 80 -54.17 4.56 -6.77
N VAL A 81 -54.83 4.01 -7.77
CA VAL A 81 -56.24 4.32 -8.09
C VAL A 81 -57.23 3.70 -7.12
N LEU A 82 -56.78 2.75 -6.30
CA LEU A 82 -57.61 2.02 -5.31
C LEU A 82 -57.37 2.49 -3.88
N LEU A 83 -56.29 3.30 -3.67
CA LEU A 83 -55.88 3.75 -2.35
C LEU A 83 -56.49 5.12 -1.98
N THR A 84 -56.66 5.37 -0.69
CA THR A 84 -56.97 6.71 -0.18
C THR A 84 -55.70 7.57 -0.25
N GLN A 85 -55.87 8.90 -0.25
CA GLN A 85 -54.77 9.84 -0.28
C GLN A 85 -53.80 9.64 0.90
N GLU A 86 -54.29 9.36 2.08
CA GLU A 86 -53.51 9.08 3.29
C GLU A 86 -52.64 7.83 3.14
N LEU A 87 -53.17 6.76 2.54
CA LEU A 87 -52.41 5.53 2.28
C LEU A 87 -51.34 5.74 1.20
N ILE A 88 -51.59 6.58 0.20
CA ILE A 88 -50.59 6.93 -0.82
C ILE A 88 -49.43 7.66 -0.15
N GLU A 89 -49.71 8.67 0.66
CA GLU A 89 -48.70 9.45 1.39
C GLU A 89 -47.86 8.54 2.32
N GLU A 90 -48.52 7.67 3.08
CA GLU A 90 -47.83 6.69 3.95
C GLU A 90 -46.86 5.80 3.16
N ARG A 91 -47.27 5.30 1.99
CA ARG A 91 -46.42 4.47 1.14
C ARG A 91 -45.28 5.24 0.48
N GLU A 92 -45.54 6.48 0.05
CA GLU A 92 -44.51 7.38 -0.48
C GLU A 92 -43.48 7.71 0.59
N ASP A 93 -43.89 7.97 1.82
CA ASP A 93 -42.98 8.24 2.96
C ASP A 93 -42.14 7.00 3.31
N GLU A 94 -42.72 5.79 3.31
CA GLU A 94 -41.99 4.53 3.53
C GLU A 94 -40.93 4.32 2.46
N ILE A 95 -41.27 4.54 1.19
CA ILE A 95 -40.32 4.44 0.07
C ILE A 95 -39.24 5.46 0.18
N ALA A 96 -39.55 6.71 0.54
CA ALA A 96 -38.58 7.78 0.74
C ALA A 96 -37.63 7.48 1.91
N PHE A 97 -38.17 6.94 3.00
CA PHE A 97 -37.36 6.49 4.15
C PHE A 97 -36.36 5.41 3.75
N LEU A 98 -36.79 4.38 3.04
CA LEU A 98 -35.90 3.30 2.58
C LEU A 98 -34.85 3.80 1.60
N LYS A 99 -35.19 4.73 0.69
CA LYS A 99 -34.21 5.35 -0.21
C LYS A 99 -33.12 6.11 0.57
N ASN A 100 -33.49 6.84 1.60
CA ASN A 100 -32.55 7.55 2.46
C ASN A 100 -31.66 6.56 3.25
N GLU A 101 -32.26 5.48 3.79
CA GLU A 101 -31.51 4.43 4.48
C GLU A 101 -30.45 3.80 3.57
N ILE A 102 -30.77 3.55 2.29
CA ILE A 102 -29.82 3.03 1.30
C ILE A 102 -28.68 4.03 1.07
N GLN A 103 -28.99 5.30 0.93
CA GLN A 103 -27.96 6.35 0.75
C GLN A 103 -27.03 6.44 1.97
N ASP A 104 -27.59 6.41 3.18
CA ASP A 104 -26.81 6.41 4.42
C ASP A 104 -25.93 5.16 4.51
N TYR A 105 -26.47 4.00 4.15
CA TYR A 105 -25.70 2.75 4.10
C TYR A 105 -24.55 2.85 3.10
N GLN A 106 -24.82 3.34 1.87
CA GLN A 106 -23.78 3.55 0.85
C GLN A 106 -22.68 4.50 1.35
N GLN A 107 -23.08 5.63 1.94
CA GLN A 107 -22.15 6.60 2.49
C GLN A 107 -21.30 6.00 3.63
N LYS A 108 -21.92 5.24 4.52
CA LYS A 108 -21.23 4.55 5.61
C LYS A 108 -20.23 3.52 5.11
N ARG A 109 -20.56 2.75 4.06
CA ARG A 109 -19.70 1.68 3.52
C ARG A 109 -18.61 2.23 2.61
N PHE A 110 -18.96 3.14 1.68
CA PHE A 110 -18.11 3.58 0.57
C PHE A 110 -17.73 5.06 0.62
N GLY A 111 -18.21 5.81 1.59
CA GLY A 111 -17.85 7.23 1.75
C GLY A 111 -16.36 7.45 2.04
N PRO A 112 -15.87 8.71 1.97
CA PRO A 112 -14.45 9.03 2.14
C PRO A 112 -13.82 8.55 3.46
N GLN A 113 -14.61 8.39 4.51
CA GLN A 113 -14.21 7.83 5.80
C GLN A 113 -15.03 6.57 6.15
N GLY A 114 -15.56 5.90 5.14
CA GLY A 114 -16.39 4.73 5.29
C GLY A 114 -15.64 3.47 5.67
N ASP A 115 -16.44 2.44 5.94
CA ASP A 115 -15.92 1.15 6.41
C ASP A 115 -14.90 0.53 5.44
N LEU A 116 -15.03 0.76 4.11
CA LEU A 116 -14.07 0.28 3.11
C LEU A 116 -12.67 0.81 3.36
N MET A 117 -12.53 2.11 3.64
CA MET A 117 -11.22 2.72 3.92
C MET A 117 -10.62 2.18 5.21
N ILE A 118 -11.44 2.00 6.24
CA ILE A 118 -11.02 1.43 7.53
C ILE A 118 -10.58 -0.02 7.35
N GLN A 119 -11.37 -0.85 6.66
CA GLN A 119 -11.05 -2.25 6.40
C GLN A 119 -9.77 -2.38 5.56
N ARG A 120 -9.64 -1.58 4.50
CA ARG A 120 -8.42 -1.54 3.68
C ARG A 120 -7.20 -1.19 4.52
N SER A 121 -7.28 -0.15 5.34
CA SER A 121 -6.18 0.24 6.22
C SER A 121 -5.79 -0.90 7.18
N ASN A 122 -6.77 -1.55 7.80
CA ASN A 122 -6.52 -2.62 8.77
C ASN A 122 -5.93 -3.88 8.14
N LEU A 123 -6.29 -4.20 6.90
CA LEU A 123 -5.83 -5.40 6.20
C LEU A 123 -4.49 -5.18 5.48
N VAL A 124 -4.33 -4.03 4.83
CA VAL A 124 -3.17 -3.76 3.97
C VAL A 124 -1.99 -3.18 4.75
N LYS A 125 -2.26 -2.29 5.72
CA LYS A 125 -1.20 -1.63 6.49
C LYS A 125 -0.21 -2.61 7.15
N PRO A 126 -0.61 -3.71 7.78
CA PRO A 126 0.34 -4.65 8.37
C PRO A 126 1.33 -5.24 7.36
N VAL A 127 0.89 -5.44 6.11
CA VAL A 127 1.76 -5.94 5.04
C VAL A 127 2.74 -4.86 4.58
N GLN A 128 2.27 -3.63 4.42
CA GLN A 128 3.14 -2.48 4.12
C GLN A 128 4.19 -2.28 5.22
N ASP A 129 3.81 -2.42 6.48
CA ASP A 129 4.76 -2.33 7.62
C ASP A 129 5.82 -3.45 7.56
N GLN A 130 5.48 -4.66 7.09
CA GLN A 130 6.46 -5.73 6.85
C GLN A 130 7.44 -5.36 5.74
N VAL A 131 6.97 -4.80 4.62
CA VAL A 131 7.82 -4.31 3.54
C VAL A 131 8.78 -3.24 4.06
N PHE A 132 8.26 -2.24 4.78
CA PHE A 132 9.05 -1.17 5.35
C PHE A 132 10.17 -1.68 6.29
N ASN A 133 9.85 -2.64 7.17
CA ASN A 133 10.82 -3.25 8.06
C ASN A 133 11.91 -4.01 7.30
N ALA A 134 11.54 -4.77 6.25
CA ALA A 134 12.48 -5.48 5.40
C ALA A 134 13.40 -4.51 4.64
N VAL A 135 12.85 -3.41 4.11
CA VAL A 135 13.65 -2.35 3.46
C VAL A 135 14.64 -1.74 4.44
N GLN A 136 14.22 -1.43 5.67
CA GLN A 136 15.11 -0.89 6.70
C GLN A 136 16.25 -1.86 7.05
N GLU A 137 15.94 -3.14 7.24
CA GLU A 137 16.94 -4.16 7.55
C GLU A 137 17.97 -4.28 6.42
N ILE A 138 17.52 -4.40 5.17
CA ILE A 138 18.40 -4.49 3.99
C ILE A 138 19.24 -3.22 3.86
N SER A 139 18.63 -2.05 4.05
CA SER A 139 19.32 -0.77 3.93
C SER A 139 20.44 -0.64 4.95
N LYS A 140 20.20 -1.01 6.20
CA LYS A 140 21.23 -1.02 7.25
C LYS A 140 22.34 -2.00 6.94
N ASN A 141 22.00 -3.25 6.58
CA ASN A 141 22.97 -4.32 6.33
C ASN A 141 23.85 -4.05 5.09
N ARG A 142 23.28 -3.42 4.07
CA ARG A 142 23.95 -3.11 2.81
C ARG A 142 24.43 -1.67 2.70
N GLN A 143 24.25 -0.88 3.76
CA GLN A 143 24.69 0.51 3.84
C GLN A 143 24.13 1.39 2.70
N TYR A 144 22.84 1.24 2.39
CA TYR A 144 22.15 2.21 1.55
C TYR A 144 21.93 3.51 2.32
N ASP A 145 22.22 4.64 1.69
CA ASP A 145 21.96 5.97 2.23
C ASP A 145 20.52 6.41 1.94
N PHE A 146 19.98 6.00 0.77
CA PHE A 146 18.60 6.28 0.36
C PHE A 146 18.01 5.07 -0.36
N VAL A 147 16.72 4.83 -0.09
CA VAL A 147 15.88 3.90 -0.86
C VAL A 147 14.60 4.62 -1.21
N PHE A 148 14.28 4.67 -2.49
CA PHE A 148 13.06 5.30 -3.03
C PHE A 148 12.04 4.24 -3.40
N ASP A 149 10.76 4.60 -3.35
CA ASP A 149 9.69 3.78 -3.89
C ASP A 149 9.30 4.35 -5.27
N LYS A 150 9.46 3.53 -6.33
CA LYS A 150 9.14 3.96 -7.70
C LYS A 150 7.64 3.94 -7.99
N SER A 151 6.84 3.23 -7.19
CA SER A 151 5.38 3.19 -7.30
C SER A 151 4.67 4.34 -6.58
N ALA A 152 5.42 5.11 -5.76
CA ALA A 152 4.90 6.32 -5.13
C ALA A 152 4.79 7.48 -6.13
N ASP A 153 4.12 8.56 -5.73
CA ASP A 153 3.93 9.78 -6.54
C ASP A 153 5.25 10.50 -6.94
N LEU A 154 6.39 9.93 -6.59
CA LEU A 154 7.72 10.42 -6.97
C LEU A 154 7.96 10.13 -8.46
N VAL A 155 8.05 11.18 -9.27
CA VAL A 155 8.35 11.02 -10.70
C VAL A 155 9.80 10.59 -10.88
N MET A 156 10.01 9.30 -11.10
CA MET A 156 11.31 8.73 -11.44
C MET A 156 11.38 8.48 -12.97
N LEU A 157 12.10 9.34 -13.70
CA LEU A 157 12.19 9.25 -15.17
C LEU A 157 13.07 8.08 -15.66
N TYR A 158 14.06 7.71 -14.86
CA TYR A 158 14.98 6.61 -15.17
C TYR A 158 15.61 6.05 -13.90
N ALA A 159 15.67 4.74 -13.81
CA ALA A 159 16.43 4.02 -12.80
C ALA A 159 17.07 2.77 -13.42
N SER A 160 18.35 2.55 -13.13
CA SER A 160 19.04 1.34 -13.59
C SER A 160 18.62 0.14 -12.74
N GLU A 161 18.30 -0.99 -13.35
CA GLU A 161 17.89 -2.26 -12.67
C GLU A 161 18.87 -2.73 -11.60
N ARG A 162 20.15 -2.42 -11.74
CA ARG A 162 21.19 -2.75 -10.72
C ARG A 162 20.93 -2.12 -9.35
N HIS A 163 20.10 -1.08 -9.29
CA HIS A 163 19.70 -0.38 -8.08
C HIS A 163 18.33 -0.85 -7.55
N ASP A 164 17.66 -1.74 -8.27
CA ASP A 164 16.42 -2.38 -7.82
C ASP A 164 16.73 -3.39 -6.71
N ILE A 165 16.08 -3.22 -5.58
CA ILE A 165 16.20 -4.15 -4.44
C ILE A 165 14.87 -4.83 -4.11
N SER A 166 13.86 -4.69 -4.97
CA SER A 166 12.50 -5.23 -4.75
C SER A 166 12.52 -6.73 -4.48
N ASP A 167 13.23 -7.53 -5.30
CA ASP A 167 13.35 -8.98 -5.10
C ASP A 167 14.03 -9.34 -3.78
N GLN A 168 15.02 -8.54 -3.35
CA GLN A 168 15.72 -8.77 -2.09
C GLN A 168 14.80 -8.53 -0.90
N VAL A 169 13.95 -7.50 -0.99
CA VAL A 169 12.92 -7.20 0.00
C VAL A 169 11.89 -8.33 0.06
N LEU A 170 11.38 -8.76 -1.09
CA LEU A 170 10.42 -9.87 -1.19
C LEU A 170 10.98 -11.16 -0.59
N LEU A 171 12.25 -11.51 -0.90
CA LEU A 171 12.91 -12.67 -0.31
C LEU A 171 13.07 -12.56 1.22
N SER A 172 13.32 -11.37 1.75
CA SER A 172 13.41 -11.13 3.20
C SER A 172 12.07 -11.36 3.88
N ILE A 173 10.99 -10.81 3.31
CA ILE A 173 9.61 -10.99 3.81
C ILE A 173 9.23 -12.47 3.83
N ASN A 174 9.42 -13.17 2.70
CA ASN A 174 9.06 -14.59 2.58
C ASN A 174 9.84 -15.49 3.57
N ARG A 175 11.09 -15.14 3.90
CA ARG A 175 11.85 -15.84 4.94
C ARG A 175 11.30 -15.58 6.33
N ALA A 176 10.90 -14.34 6.62
CA ALA A 176 10.32 -13.98 7.91
C ALA A 176 8.96 -14.65 8.14
N SER A 177 8.09 -14.69 7.11
CA SER A 177 6.78 -15.37 7.17
C SER A 177 6.95 -16.87 7.44
N LYS A 178 7.88 -17.56 6.75
CA LYS A 178 8.15 -18.99 6.99
C LYS A 178 8.62 -19.27 8.42
N ARG A 179 9.43 -18.40 9.00
CA ARG A 179 9.90 -18.57 10.41
C ARG A 179 8.76 -18.44 11.41
N LYS A 180 7.77 -17.58 11.16
CA LYS A 180 6.59 -17.41 12.02
C LYS A 180 5.64 -18.60 11.99
N GLN A 181 5.60 -19.35 10.88
CA GLN A 181 4.73 -20.53 10.73
C GLN A 181 5.33 -21.80 11.39
N VAL A 182 6.62 -21.81 11.69
CA VAL A 182 7.33 -22.99 12.25
C VAL A 182 7.45 -22.91 13.79
N ASN A 183 7.19 -21.74 14.38
CA ASN A 183 7.18 -21.50 15.84
C ASN A 183 5.75 -21.42 16.37
#